data_5ff023427c2af48d4f4c786412594a73
#
_entry.id   5ff023427c2af48d4f4c786412594a73
#
_cell.length_a   1.000
_cell.length_b   1.000
_cell.length_c   1.000
_cell.angle_alpha   90.00
_cell.angle_beta   90.00
_cell.angle_gamma   90.00
#
_symmetry.space_group_name_H-M   'P 1'
#
loop_
_entity.id
_entity.type
_entity.pdbx_description
1 polymer ?
#
loop_
_entity_poly.entity_id
_entity_poly.type
_entity_poly.pdbx_seq_one_letter_code
_entity_poly.pdbx_strand_id
1 'polypeptide(L)'
;ASGTTTASRVYGQNGSFISAASNNGGRSASSLYNPQYLTLDSADGLYAVDNGNNRVLYYPSGQSTASKVYGQGGDFTSNLTGLTASSFGSANGTAVNKSNGVYVTDNSNNRVLYFSSGSFTASKVYGQTDYVTGTSGLSSSKFSGPGSIAVDSQDGLYVTDTNNNRVLYFSAGSTTASRVYGQPNFTSNLAN
;
A
#
# COMPACT_ATOMS: atom_id res chain seq x y z
N ALA A 1 20.88 -18.82 -22.32
CA ALA A 1 21.50 -18.72 -21.00
C ALA A 1 20.53 -19.31 -20.00
N SER A 2 20.89 -20.39 -19.30
CA SER A 2 20.13 -20.92 -18.17
C SER A 2 20.13 -19.87 -17.09
N GLY A 3 18.96 -19.24 -16.82
CA GLY A 3 18.82 -18.29 -15.72
C GLY A 3 19.18 -18.97 -14.40
N THR A 4 19.98 -18.33 -13.57
CA THR A 4 20.25 -18.85 -12.23
C THR A 4 18.97 -18.81 -11.41
N THR A 5 18.67 -19.89 -10.70
CA THR A 5 17.56 -19.95 -9.75
C THR A 5 17.95 -19.37 -8.37
N THR A 6 19.19 -18.91 -8.24
CA THR A 6 19.71 -18.33 -7.00
C THR A 6 19.45 -16.82 -6.96
N ALA A 7 18.82 -16.34 -5.90
CA ALA A 7 18.59 -14.92 -5.70
C ALA A 7 19.91 -14.15 -5.58
N SER A 8 20.01 -13.06 -6.34
CA SER A 8 21.21 -12.19 -6.34
C SER A 8 21.09 -11.04 -5.32
N ARG A 9 19.89 -10.82 -4.77
CA ARG A 9 19.62 -9.72 -3.82
C ARG A 9 18.55 -10.13 -2.82
N VAL A 10 18.72 -9.69 -1.57
CA VAL A 10 17.70 -9.77 -0.52
C VAL A 10 17.37 -8.37 -0.02
N TYR A 11 16.09 -8.13 0.24
CA TYR A 11 15.58 -6.91 0.83
C TYR A 11 15.15 -7.19 2.26
N GLY A 12 15.39 -6.27 3.19
CA GLY A 12 14.84 -6.32 4.52
C GLY A 12 15.62 -7.12 5.57
N GLN A 13 16.64 -7.86 5.19
CA GLN A 13 17.45 -8.69 6.11
C GLN A 13 18.84 -8.09 6.37
N ASN A 14 18.96 -6.77 6.25
CA ASN A 14 20.25 -6.08 6.35
C ASN A 14 21.31 -6.70 5.41
N GLY A 15 20.87 -7.16 4.24
CA GLY A 15 21.67 -7.82 3.22
C GLY A 15 21.97 -9.31 3.45
N SER A 16 21.51 -9.91 4.54
CA SER A 16 21.78 -11.31 4.87
C SER A 16 20.80 -12.27 4.19
N PHE A 17 21.29 -13.24 3.42
CA PHE A 17 20.49 -14.33 2.84
C PHE A 17 20.17 -15.46 3.82
N ILE A 18 20.83 -15.50 4.97
CA ILE A 18 20.71 -16.58 5.96
C ILE A 18 20.02 -16.15 7.25
N SER A 19 19.58 -14.89 7.37
CA SER A 19 18.78 -14.40 8.48
C SER A 19 17.30 -14.48 8.17
N ALA A 20 16.49 -14.79 9.18
CA ALA A 20 15.02 -14.74 9.13
C ALA A 20 14.43 -13.89 10.27
N ALA A 21 15.26 -13.14 10.99
CA ALA A 21 14.80 -12.34 12.11
C ALA A 21 13.97 -11.14 11.63
N SER A 22 12.84 -10.89 12.30
CA SER A 22 12.07 -9.67 12.10
C SER A 22 12.93 -8.46 12.41
N ASN A 23 12.95 -7.47 11.51
CA ASN A 23 13.76 -6.26 11.67
C ASN A 23 15.24 -6.57 12.00
N ASN A 24 15.86 -7.49 11.27
CA ASN A 24 17.26 -7.89 11.49
C ASN A 24 18.18 -6.68 11.64
N GLY A 25 18.84 -6.54 12.78
CA GLY A 25 19.68 -5.38 13.13
C GLY A 25 18.89 -4.16 13.63
N GLY A 26 17.60 -4.31 13.93
CA GLY A 26 16.73 -3.21 14.34
C GLY A 26 15.91 -2.63 13.19
N ARG A 27 14.91 -1.81 13.52
CA ARG A 27 14.05 -1.17 12.52
C ARG A 27 14.81 -0.05 11.80
N SER A 28 14.90 -0.16 10.47
CA SER A 28 15.77 0.72 9.65
C SER A 28 15.30 0.72 8.18
N ALA A 29 16.01 1.43 7.31
CA ALA A 29 15.84 1.39 5.86
C ALA A 29 16.21 0.03 5.22
N SER A 30 16.90 -0.86 5.95
CA SER A 30 17.39 -2.16 5.47
C SER A 30 16.70 -3.34 6.14
N SER A 31 15.65 -3.12 6.92
CA SER A 31 14.94 -4.16 7.65
C SER A 31 13.46 -4.21 7.27
N LEU A 32 12.86 -5.41 7.34
CA LEU A 32 11.42 -5.64 7.14
C LEU A 32 10.88 -6.54 8.26
N TYR A 33 9.58 -6.38 8.53
CA TYR A 33 8.83 -7.27 9.40
C TYR A 33 7.49 -7.62 8.75
N ASN A 34 7.29 -8.91 8.44
CA ASN A 34 6.09 -9.42 7.77
C ASN A 34 5.76 -8.66 6.46
N PRO A 35 6.69 -8.59 5.48
CA PRO A 35 6.38 -7.97 4.19
C PRO A 35 5.31 -8.79 3.46
N GLN A 36 4.30 -8.12 2.87
CA GLN A 36 3.17 -8.81 2.24
C GLN A 36 3.03 -8.52 0.75
N TYR A 37 3.01 -7.24 0.36
CA TYR A 37 2.76 -6.82 -1.01
C TYR A 37 3.90 -5.97 -1.53
N LEU A 38 4.06 -6.00 -2.85
CA LEU A 38 5.06 -5.20 -3.55
C LEU A 38 4.51 -4.69 -4.88
N THR A 39 5.07 -3.58 -5.34
CA THR A 39 4.89 -3.07 -6.70
C THR A 39 6.17 -2.42 -7.18
N LEU A 40 6.31 -2.29 -8.50
CA LEU A 40 7.43 -1.58 -9.13
C LEU A 40 6.93 -0.27 -9.75
N ASP A 41 7.78 0.74 -9.77
CA ASP A 41 7.59 1.89 -10.64
C ASP A 41 8.17 1.66 -12.05
N SER A 42 8.01 2.64 -12.94
CA SER A 42 8.50 2.56 -14.32
C SER A 42 10.03 2.60 -14.46
N ALA A 43 10.75 2.86 -13.36
CA ALA A 43 12.21 2.85 -13.29
C ALA A 43 12.75 1.60 -12.55
N ASP A 44 11.92 0.56 -12.38
CA ASP A 44 12.23 -0.67 -11.62
C ASP A 44 12.53 -0.42 -10.14
N GLY A 45 12.09 0.71 -9.58
CA GLY A 45 12.12 0.96 -8.14
C GLY A 45 11.06 0.13 -7.43
N LEU A 46 11.42 -0.52 -6.32
CA LEU A 46 10.56 -1.42 -5.56
C LEU A 46 9.88 -0.69 -4.40
N TYR A 47 8.56 -0.79 -4.35
CA TYR A 47 7.76 -0.46 -3.18
C TYR A 47 7.37 -1.74 -2.46
N ALA A 48 7.74 -1.88 -1.20
CA ALA A 48 7.44 -3.05 -0.38
C ALA A 48 6.57 -2.65 0.82
N VAL A 49 5.43 -3.30 0.96
CA VAL A 49 4.58 -3.15 2.15
C VAL A 49 5.20 -3.92 3.30
N ASP A 50 5.70 -3.21 4.28
CA ASP A 50 6.27 -3.70 5.53
C ASP A 50 5.17 -3.68 6.60
N ASN A 51 4.22 -4.64 6.46
CA ASN A 51 2.97 -4.67 7.22
C ASN A 51 3.19 -4.68 8.73
N GLY A 52 4.13 -5.49 9.23
CA GLY A 52 4.44 -5.57 10.66
C GLY A 52 5.04 -4.30 11.26
N ASN A 53 5.47 -3.34 10.41
CA ASN A 53 5.95 -2.03 10.82
C ASN A 53 5.03 -0.88 10.38
N ASN A 54 3.82 -1.17 9.87
CA ASN A 54 2.83 -0.18 9.45
C ASN A 54 3.39 0.87 8.49
N ARG A 55 4.16 0.43 7.46
CA ARG A 55 4.84 1.34 6.53
C ARG A 55 4.98 0.72 5.14
N VAL A 56 5.29 1.56 4.15
CA VAL A 56 5.75 1.15 2.83
C VAL A 56 7.15 1.71 2.61
N LEU A 57 8.09 0.84 2.25
CA LEU A 57 9.46 1.21 1.92
C LEU A 57 9.67 1.28 0.41
N TYR A 58 10.36 2.31 -0.06
CA TYR A 58 10.80 2.44 -1.44
C TYR A 58 12.30 2.21 -1.57
N TYR A 59 12.66 1.25 -2.40
CA TYR A 59 14.03 0.92 -2.77
C TYR A 59 14.29 1.35 -4.21
N PRO A 60 15.23 2.27 -4.47
CA PRO A 60 15.62 2.59 -5.84
C PRO A 60 16.11 1.34 -6.59
N SER A 61 15.93 1.31 -7.90
CA SER A 61 16.40 0.21 -8.74
C SER A 61 17.85 -0.15 -8.45
N GLY A 62 18.12 -1.44 -8.24
CA GLY A 62 19.47 -1.91 -7.91
C GLY A 62 19.89 -1.75 -6.46
N GLN A 63 19.13 -1.08 -5.58
CA GLN A 63 19.49 -0.86 -4.17
C GLN A 63 18.71 -1.79 -3.24
N SER A 64 19.33 -2.23 -2.13
CA SER A 64 18.71 -3.01 -1.06
C SER A 64 18.50 -2.22 0.24
N THR A 65 18.84 -0.94 0.23
CA THR A 65 18.53 0.02 1.30
C THR A 65 17.45 0.98 0.80
N ALA A 66 16.37 1.12 1.53
CA ALA A 66 15.27 2.00 1.17
C ALA A 66 15.69 3.47 1.28
N SER A 67 15.23 4.29 0.34
CA SER A 67 15.47 5.73 0.34
C SER A 67 14.26 6.55 0.77
N LYS A 68 13.06 5.91 0.86
CA LYS A 68 11.81 6.58 1.32
C LYS A 68 10.99 5.63 2.17
N VAL A 69 10.24 6.20 3.13
CA VAL A 69 9.27 5.49 3.96
C VAL A 69 7.95 6.27 3.99
N TYR A 70 6.85 5.58 3.73
CA TYR A 70 5.48 6.10 3.81
C TYR A 70 4.78 5.52 5.04
N GLY A 71 3.93 6.30 5.68
CA GLY A 71 3.15 5.87 6.84
C GLY A 71 3.78 6.17 8.20
N GLN A 72 5.03 6.66 8.21
CA GLN A 72 5.78 6.96 9.44
C GLN A 72 6.36 8.40 9.43
N GLY A 73 5.77 9.29 8.62
CA GLY A 73 6.24 10.67 8.52
C GLY A 73 7.67 10.84 8.01
N GLY A 74 8.23 9.85 7.31
CA GLY A 74 9.61 9.84 6.83
C GLY A 74 10.61 9.19 7.78
N ASP A 75 10.20 8.70 8.97
CA ASP A 75 11.08 8.07 9.96
C ASP A 75 11.15 6.54 9.74
N PHE A 76 12.34 6.04 9.41
CA PHE A 76 12.61 4.61 9.20
C PHE A 76 12.61 3.79 10.49
N THR A 77 12.73 4.41 11.64
CA THR A 77 12.84 3.73 12.94
C THR A 77 11.49 3.61 13.67
N SER A 78 10.49 4.37 13.22
CA SER A 78 9.13 4.36 13.77
C SER A 78 8.31 3.15 13.29
N ASN A 79 7.31 2.73 14.08
CA ASN A 79 6.25 1.79 13.69
C ASN A 79 4.90 2.16 14.32
N LEU A 80 4.69 3.42 14.60
CA LEU A 80 3.44 3.90 15.18
C LEU A 80 2.27 3.60 14.25
N THR A 81 1.19 3.09 14.81
CA THR A 81 -0.11 3.07 14.14
C THR A 81 -0.78 4.43 14.27
N GLY A 82 -1.57 4.81 13.26
CA GLY A 82 -2.25 6.10 13.34
C GLY A 82 -3.34 6.30 12.32
N LEU A 83 -4.10 7.35 12.53
CA LEU A 83 -5.22 7.77 11.69
C LEU A 83 -5.00 9.24 11.29
N THR A 84 -3.96 9.47 10.49
CA THR A 84 -3.58 10.79 9.94
C THR A 84 -3.25 10.67 8.45
N ALA A 85 -2.94 11.79 7.80
CA ALA A 85 -2.48 11.79 6.40
C ALA A 85 -1.08 11.16 6.20
N SER A 86 -0.32 10.89 7.25
CA SER A 86 1.07 10.35 7.19
C SER A 86 1.29 9.11 8.04
N SER A 87 0.22 8.45 8.48
CA SER A 87 0.30 7.21 9.26
C SER A 87 -0.71 6.17 8.76
N PHE A 88 -0.48 4.89 9.05
CA PHE A 88 -1.37 3.79 8.77
C PHE A 88 -1.79 3.07 10.05
N GLY A 89 -2.98 2.47 10.04
CA GLY A 89 -3.37 1.47 11.04
C GLY A 89 -2.81 0.09 10.70
N SER A 90 -2.88 -0.27 9.40
CA SER A 90 -2.29 -1.48 8.83
C SER A 90 -2.13 -1.31 7.33
N ALA A 91 -0.90 -1.06 6.87
CA ALA A 91 -0.60 -1.03 5.44
C ALA A 91 -0.72 -2.43 4.84
N ASN A 92 -1.50 -2.60 3.76
CA ASN A 92 -1.76 -3.93 3.21
C ASN A 92 -1.41 -4.05 1.72
N GLY A 93 -1.80 -3.12 0.86
CA GLY A 93 -1.49 -3.11 -0.56
C GLY A 93 -0.87 -1.80 -1.01
N THR A 94 -0.12 -1.83 -2.11
CA THR A 94 0.47 -0.63 -2.72
C THR A 94 0.42 -0.70 -4.24
N ALA A 95 0.20 0.43 -4.89
CA ALA A 95 0.28 0.61 -6.33
C ALA A 95 0.87 1.98 -6.65
N VAL A 96 1.47 2.09 -7.82
CA VAL A 96 2.13 3.32 -8.29
C VAL A 96 1.53 3.72 -9.63
N ASN A 97 1.19 4.99 -9.80
CA ASN A 97 0.72 5.50 -11.08
C ASN A 97 1.88 6.02 -11.96
N LYS A 98 1.55 6.42 -13.19
CA LYS A 98 2.54 6.91 -14.17
C LYS A 98 3.34 8.13 -13.70
N SER A 99 2.76 8.93 -12.81
CA SER A 99 3.41 10.13 -12.24
C SER A 99 4.22 9.80 -10.96
N ASN A 100 4.48 8.52 -10.68
CA ASN A 100 5.14 8.04 -9.46
C ASN A 100 4.40 8.44 -8.17
N GLY A 101 3.09 8.66 -8.26
CA GLY A 101 2.21 8.80 -7.10
C GLY A 101 1.90 7.42 -6.51
N VAL A 102 1.91 7.31 -5.20
CA VAL A 102 1.81 6.05 -4.47
C VAL A 102 0.44 5.92 -3.81
N TYR A 103 -0.26 4.84 -4.08
CA TYR A 103 -1.47 4.45 -3.37
C TYR A 103 -1.15 3.37 -2.35
N VAL A 104 -1.69 3.49 -1.15
CA VAL A 104 -1.53 2.49 -0.08
C VAL A 104 -2.89 2.20 0.54
N THR A 105 -3.28 0.93 0.60
CA THR A 105 -4.44 0.50 1.37
C THR A 105 -4.09 0.46 2.84
N ASP A 106 -4.87 1.16 3.64
CA ASP A 106 -4.81 1.22 5.09
C ASP A 106 -6.01 0.42 5.65
N ASN A 107 -5.81 -0.90 5.72
CA ASN A 107 -6.86 -1.88 5.95
C ASN A 107 -7.64 -1.62 7.24
N SER A 108 -6.95 -1.47 8.36
CA SER A 108 -7.58 -1.27 9.68
C SER A 108 -8.34 0.06 9.78
N ASN A 109 -7.99 1.04 8.94
CA ASN A 109 -8.66 2.33 8.90
C ASN A 109 -9.66 2.47 7.74
N ASN A 110 -9.96 1.36 7.04
CA ASN A 110 -10.97 1.31 5.99
C ASN A 110 -10.81 2.40 4.92
N ARG A 111 -9.55 2.62 4.44
CA ARG A 111 -9.25 3.70 3.50
C ARG A 111 -8.09 3.34 2.57
N VAL A 112 -7.96 4.13 1.51
CA VAL A 112 -6.74 4.19 0.69
C VAL A 112 -6.18 5.60 0.78
N LEU A 113 -4.88 5.73 1.02
CA LEU A 113 -4.17 7.00 0.99
C LEU A 113 -3.37 7.10 -0.32
N TYR A 114 -3.42 8.29 -0.94
CA TYR A 114 -2.63 8.64 -2.11
C TYR A 114 -1.60 9.71 -1.75
N PHE A 115 -0.35 9.40 -2.04
CA PHE A 115 0.80 10.28 -1.87
C PHE A 115 1.28 10.75 -3.23
N SER A 116 1.29 12.06 -3.48
CA SER A 116 1.93 12.61 -4.67
C SER A 116 3.42 12.28 -4.67
N SER A 117 4.02 12.19 -5.86
CA SER A 117 5.46 11.88 -6.00
C SER A 117 6.31 12.77 -5.10
N GLY A 118 7.16 12.14 -4.28
CA GLY A 118 8.05 12.81 -3.33
C GLY A 118 7.41 13.27 -2.01
N SER A 119 6.09 13.14 -1.81
CA SER A 119 5.42 13.50 -0.57
C SER A 119 5.33 12.33 0.41
N PHE A 120 5.52 12.58 1.71
CA PHE A 120 5.27 11.63 2.81
C PHE A 120 3.94 11.91 3.53
N THR A 121 3.21 12.92 3.08
CA THR A 121 1.85 13.25 3.55
C THR A 121 0.87 13.02 2.41
N ALA A 122 -0.17 12.25 2.64
CA ALA A 122 -1.18 11.95 1.63
C ALA A 122 -1.91 13.23 1.20
N SER A 123 -2.13 13.34 -0.12
CA SER A 123 -2.88 14.44 -0.74
C SER A 123 -4.32 14.08 -1.06
N LYS A 124 -4.69 12.77 -0.99
CA LYS A 124 -6.07 12.27 -1.15
C LYS A 124 -6.34 11.09 -0.24
N VAL A 125 -7.59 10.94 0.15
CA VAL A 125 -8.12 9.77 0.86
C VAL A 125 -9.33 9.22 0.10
N TYR A 126 -9.42 7.90 -0.01
CA TYR A 126 -10.55 7.15 -0.55
C TYR A 126 -11.16 6.32 0.57
N GLY A 127 -12.47 6.16 0.57
CA GLY A 127 -13.18 5.39 1.59
C GLY A 127 -13.56 6.19 2.84
N GLN A 128 -13.02 7.40 3.00
CA GLN A 128 -13.32 8.32 4.10
C GLN A 128 -13.51 9.75 3.57
N THR A 129 -14.13 10.60 4.38
CA THR A 129 -14.34 12.02 4.07
C THR A 129 -13.15 12.89 4.46
N ASP A 130 -12.29 12.37 5.34
CA ASP A 130 -11.11 13.06 5.88
C ASP A 130 -10.02 12.06 6.27
N TYR A 131 -8.89 12.57 6.80
CA TYR A 131 -7.74 11.76 7.20
C TYR A 131 -7.81 11.23 8.64
N VAL A 132 -8.83 11.59 9.41
CA VAL A 132 -8.95 11.25 10.83
C VAL A 132 -10.18 10.37 11.15
N THR A 133 -10.91 9.94 10.11
CA THR A 133 -11.96 8.93 10.22
C THR A 133 -11.50 7.60 9.60
N GLY A 134 -12.00 6.49 10.18
CA GLY A 134 -11.65 5.14 9.76
C GLY A 134 -12.84 4.17 9.82
N THR A 135 -14.07 4.69 9.68
CA THR A 135 -15.29 3.86 9.78
C THR A 135 -15.49 3.01 8.54
N SER A 136 -15.79 1.72 8.72
CA SER A 136 -16.21 0.84 7.63
C SER A 136 -17.58 1.25 7.09
N GLY A 137 -17.88 0.84 5.86
CA GLY A 137 -19.17 1.11 5.24
C GLY A 137 -19.37 0.42 3.90
N LEU A 138 -20.58 0.53 3.38
CA LEU A 138 -21.06 -0.13 2.16
C LEU A 138 -21.70 0.90 1.24
N SER A 139 -20.89 1.58 0.44
CA SER A 139 -21.34 2.54 -0.59
C SER A 139 -20.29 2.68 -1.69
N SER A 140 -20.50 3.55 -2.67
CA SER A 140 -19.50 3.89 -3.70
C SER A 140 -18.29 4.67 -3.17
N SER A 141 -18.34 5.17 -1.93
CA SER A 141 -17.27 5.96 -1.30
C SER A 141 -16.80 5.45 0.07
N LYS A 142 -17.13 4.17 0.38
CA LYS A 142 -16.75 3.53 1.64
C LYS A 142 -16.17 2.14 1.37
N PHE A 143 -15.27 1.72 2.25
CA PHE A 143 -14.69 0.38 2.29
C PHE A 143 -14.97 -0.33 3.62
N SER A 144 -14.78 -1.64 3.60
CA SER A 144 -14.62 -2.48 4.79
C SER A 144 -13.44 -3.44 4.57
N GLY A 145 -12.31 -3.17 5.22
CA GLY A 145 -11.09 -3.95 5.10
C GLY A 145 -10.50 -3.96 3.68
N PRO A 146 -10.15 -2.80 3.07
CA PRO A 146 -9.55 -2.77 1.74
C PRO A 146 -8.22 -3.53 1.73
N GLY A 147 -8.05 -4.41 0.73
CA GLY A 147 -6.89 -5.30 0.61
C GLY A 147 -5.95 -4.89 -0.53
N SER A 148 -5.98 -5.64 -1.63
CA SER A 148 -5.14 -5.38 -2.81
C SER A 148 -5.60 -4.18 -3.60
N ILE A 149 -4.67 -3.60 -4.35
CA ILE A 149 -4.88 -2.38 -5.12
C ILE A 149 -4.11 -2.45 -6.44
N ALA A 150 -4.70 -1.93 -7.51
CA ALA A 150 -4.05 -1.81 -8.81
C ALA A 150 -4.42 -0.49 -9.48
N VAL A 151 -3.54 0.02 -10.33
CA VAL A 151 -3.76 1.22 -11.14
C VAL A 151 -3.65 0.83 -12.61
N ASP A 152 -4.62 1.25 -13.43
CA ASP A 152 -4.59 1.01 -14.87
C ASP A 152 -3.78 2.06 -15.64
N SER A 153 -3.70 1.87 -16.96
CA SER A 153 -2.95 2.76 -17.83
C SER A 153 -3.56 4.16 -18.01
N GLN A 154 -4.77 4.41 -17.52
CA GLN A 154 -5.44 5.70 -17.47
C GLN A 154 -5.48 6.30 -16.05
N ASP A 155 -4.67 5.80 -15.12
CA ASP A 155 -4.66 6.16 -13.70
C ASP A 155 -5.99 5.86 -12.98
N GLY A 156 -6.80 4.94 -13.51
CA GLY A 156 -7.98 4.40 -12.85
C GLY A 156 -7.56 3.45 -11.73
N LEU A 157 -8.22 3.50 -10.59
CA LEU A 157 -7.87 2.78 -9.38
C LEU A 157 -8.83 1.63 -9.12
N TYR A 158 -8.31 0.42 -8.95
CA TYR A 158 -9.04 -0.77 -8.52
C TYR A 158 -8.67 -1.11 -7.09
N VAL A 159 -9.66 -1.31 -6.23
CA VAL A 159 -9.44 -1.66 -4.81
C VAL A 159 -10.31 -2.86 -4.44
N THR A 160 -9.71 -3.91 -3.90
CA THR A 160 -10.50 -4.99 -3.29
C THR A 160 -11.07 -4.49 -1.97
N ASP A 161 -12.38 -4.56 -1.84
CA ASP A 161 -13.14 -4.23 -0.64
C ASP A 161 -13.57 -5.54 0.03
N THR A 162 -12.60 -6.15 0.73
CA THR A 162 -12.58 -7.57 1.05
C THR A 162 -13.78 -8.01 1.88
N ASN A 163 -14.11 -7.29 2.96
CA ASN A 163 -15.22 -7.67 3.83
C ASN A 163 -16.59 -7.36 3.20
N ASN A 164 -16.62 -6.60 2.10
CA ASN A 164 -17.82 -6.33 1.31
C ASN A 164 -17.92 -7.23 0.06
N ASN A 165 -17.03 -8.22 -0.11
CA ASN A 165 -17.05 -9.20 -1.20
C ASN A 165 -17.13 -8.54 -2.59
N ARG A 166 -16.30 -7.48 -2.84
CA ARG A 166 -16.35 -6.71 -4.09
C ARG A 166 -15.01 -6.08 -4.45
N VAL A 167 -14.91 -5.64 -5.70
CA VAL A 167 -13.85 -4.72 -6.15
C VAL A 167 -14.52 -3.41 -6.58
N LEU A 168 -13.99 -2.28 -6.12
CA LEU A 168 -14.42 -0.95 -6.53
C LEU A 168 -13.43 -0.36 -7.53
N TYR A 169 -13.96 0.29 -8.58
CA TYR A 169 -13.19 1.05 -9.56
C TYR A 169 -13.49 2.54 -9.44
N PHE A 170 -12.44 3.32 -9.37
CA PHE A 170 -12.46 4.78 -9.32
C PHE A 170 -11.80 5.31 -10.59
N SER A 171 -12.50 6.13 -11.35
CA SER A 171 -11.90 6.85 -12.48
C SER A 171 -10.79 7.78 -11.98
N ALA A 172 -9.81 8.06 -12.82
CA ALA A 172 -8.69 8.93 -12.47
C ALA A 172 -9.13 10.22 -11.77
N GLY A 173 -8.57 10.47 -10.59
CA GLY A 173 -8.86 11.66 -9.78
C GLY A 173 -10.14 11.62 -8.95
N SER A 174 -11.09 10.70 -9.20
CA SER A 174 -12.33 10.57 -8.43
C SER A 174 -12.09 9.80 -7.13
N THR A 175 -12.72 10.23 -6.02
CA THR A 175 -12.77 9.52 -4.74
C THR A 175 -14.09 8.77 -4.52
N THR A 176 -14.98 8.80 -5.52
CA THR A 176 -16.23 8.03 -5.55
C THR A 176 -16.11 6.98 -6.67
N ALA A 177 -16.37 5.72 -6.34
CA ALA A 177 -16.30 4.62 -7.30
C ALA A 177 -17.40 4.77 -8.37
N SER A 178 -17.01 4.53 -9.63
CA SER A 178 -17.90 4.54 -10.78
C SER A 178 -18.35 3.14 -11.21
N ARG A 179 -17.68 2.08 -10.74
CA ARG A 179 -18.02 0.68 -11.02
C ARG A 179 -17.81 -0.19 -9.79
N VAL A 180 -18.63 -1.23 -9.69
CA VAL A 180 -18.48 -2.30 -8.71
C VAL A 180 -18.43 -3.64 -9.44
N TYR A 181 -17.56 -4.54 -8.99
CA TYR A 181 -17.41 -5.91 -9.49
C TYR A 181 -17.66 -6.88 -8.35
N GLY A 182 -18.32 -8.00 -8.63
CA GLY A 182 -18.66 -9.02 -7.64
C GLY A 182 -19.97 -8.78 -6.90
N GLN A 183 -20.59 -7.60 -7.08
CA GLN A 183 -21.89 -7.26 -6.50
C GLN A 183 -22.78 -6.56 -7.53
N PRO A 184 -24.12 -6.68 -7.44
CA PRO A 184 -25.05 -6.06 -8.39
C PRO A 184 -25.10 -4.52 -8.28
N ASN A 185 -24.72 -3.96 -7.14
CA ASN A 185 -24.69 -2.51 -6.88
C ASN A 185 -23.76 -2.17 -5.71
N PHE A 186 -23.62 -0.87 -5.40
CA PHE A 186 -22.70 -0.38 -4.35
C PHE A 186 -23.17 -0.63 -2.91
N THR A 187 -24.38 -1.10 -2.70
CA THR A 187 -24.97 -1.31 -1.38
C THR A 187 -25.23 -2.80 -1.08
N SER A 188 -24.77 -3.70 -1.94
CA SER A 188 -24.80 -5.15 -1.75
C SER A 188 -23.43 -5.68 -1.33
N ASN A 189 -23.40 -6.71 -0.46
CA ASN A 189 -22.19 -7.38 0.02
C ASN A 189 -22.39 -8.89 0.22
N LEU A 190 -23.31 -9.50 -0.51
CA LEU A 190 -23.60 -10.93 -0.38
C LEU A 190 -22.36 -11.78 -0.70
N ALA A 191 -22.08 -12.79 0.12
CA ALA A 191 -21.15 -13.85 -0.21
C ALA A 191 -21.87 -14.87 -1.14
N ASN A 192 -21.18 -15.31 -2.18
CA ASN A 192 -21.67 -16.35 -3.11
C ASN A 192 -21.40 -17.74 -2.53
#